data_b986b1ce7cdc05192b881c33763b7faa
#
_entry.id   b986b1ce7cdc05192b881c33763b7faa
#
_cell.length_a   1.000
_cell.length_b   1.000
_cell.length_c   1.000
_cell.angle_alpha   90.00
_cell.angle_beta   90.00
_cell.angle_gamma   90.00
#
_symmetry.space_group_name_H-M   'P 1'
#
loop_
_entity.id
_entity.type
_entity.pdbx_description
1 polymer ?
#
loop_
_entity_poly.entity_id
_entity_poly.type
_entity_poly.pdbx_seq_one_letter_code
_entity_poly.pdbx_strand_id
1 'polypeptide(L)'
;MARKMYREAIETYRESPETALTMNKIGIAYHQLAELNMAARCYQRAIKLDPKFSQAINNLGTIYYSRQSYRRAIGQYKKVLRMTPDSASTLANLGSAYLARKQYELASENYQKALAIDPGIFEHHNGVGTTVRDQAVGDRPMFFFYLARSYAKAGMRDQALSYIRKSLEEGFKERKKFISDPEFAGLQKDPEFQKIMESEPKVL
;
A
#
# COMPACT_ATOMS: atom_id res chain seq x y z
N MET A 1 21.70 4.08 13.03
CA MET A 1 22.46 3.48 11.91
C MET A 1 21.79 3.75 10.55
N ALA A 2 20.55 3.35 10.31
CA ALA A 2 19.85 3.54 9.02
C ALA A 2 19.82 4.99 8.50
N ARG A 3 19.50 5.98 9.35
CA ARG A 3 19.47 7.39 8.93
C ARG A 3 20.80 7.91 8.38
N LYS A 4 21.92 7.44 8.92
CA LYS A 4 23.27 7.79 8.44
C LYS A 4 23.48 7.25 7.02
N MET A 5 23.14 6.00 6.78
CA MET A 5 23.23 5.36 5.46
C MET A 5 22.43 6.10 4.39
N TYR A 6 21.21 6.58 4.72
CA TYR A 6 20.42 7.37 3.76
C TYR A 6 21.04 8.73 3.44
N ARG A 7 21.68 9.40 4.40
CA ARG A 7 22.40 10.65 4.15
C ARG A 7 23.63 10.42 3.29
N GLU A 8 24.43 9.40 3.58
CA GLU A 8 25.59 9.00 2.78
C GLU A 8 25.16 8.67 1.33
N ALA A 9 24.05 7.93 1.16
CA ALA A 9 23.52 7.63 -0.16
C ALA A 9 23.10 8.91 -0.93
N ILE A 10 22.51 9.90 -0.25
CA ILE A 10 22.18 11.19 -0.88
C ILE A 10 23.42 11.89 -1.40
N GLU A 11 24.49 11.96 -0.61
CA GLU A 11 25.76 12.58 -1.02
C GLU A 11 26.37 11.85 -2.22
N THR A 12 26.47 10.52 -2.15
CA THR A 12 26.99 9.69 -3.25
C THR A 12 26.21 9.92 -4.57
N TYR A 13 24.86 9.97 -4.49
CA TYR A 13 24.04 10.23 -5.69
C TYR A 13 24.11 11.67 -6.17
N ARG A 14 24.44 12.65 -5.33
CA ARG A 14 24.67 14.04 -5.74
C ARG A 14 25.96 14.22 -6.54
N GLU A 15 26.97 13.39 -6.29
CA GLU A 15 28.21 13.33 -7.06
C GLU A 15 28.03 12.64 -8.43
N SER A 16 26.94 11.92 -8.60
CA SER A 16 26.62 11.21 -9.85
C SER A 16 25.89 12.15 -10.84
N PRO A 17 25.92 11.84 -12.15
CA PRO A 17 25.16 12.60 -13.15
C PRO A 17 23.67 12.70 -12.79
N GLU A 18 23.08 13.89 -13.02
CA GLU A 18 21.69 14.14 -12.77
C GLU A 18 20.82 13.45 -13.83
N THR A 19 20.23 12.32 -13.46
CA THR A 19 19.30 11.53 -14.27
C THR A 19 17.98 11.34 -13.54
N ALA A 20 16.92 10.92 -14.26
CA ALA A 20 15.65 10.56 -13.62
C ALA A 20 15.85 9.48 -12.54
N LEU A 21 16.75 8.52 -12.81
CA LEU A 21 17.06 7.44 -11.87
C LEU A 21 17.76 7.96 -10.61
N THR A 22 18.81 8.81 -10.74
CA THR A 22 19.53 9.35 -9.58
C THR A 22 18.65 10.26 -8.75
N MET A 23 17.84 11.11 -9.38
CA MET A 23 16.86 11.95 -8.67
C MET A 23 15.82 11.11 -7.93
N ASN A 24 15.33 10.03 -8.53
CA ASN A 24 14.41 9.13 -7.84
C ASN A 24 15.06 8.44 -6.63
N LYS A 25 16.30 7.97 -6.74
CA LYS A 25 17.05 7.35 -5.62
C LYS A 25 17.27 8.34 -4.47
N ILE A 26 17.65 9.58 -4.76
CA ILE A 26 17.75 10.66 -3.77
C ILE A 26 16.38 10.89 -3.10
N GLY A 27 15.31 10.93 -3.90
CA GLY A 27 13.95 11.07 -3.39
C GLY A 27 13.54 9.95 -2.44
N ILE A 28 13.90 8.71 -2.74
CA ILE A 28 13.66 7.55 -1.86
C ILE A 28 14.42 7.72 -0.54
N ALA A 29 15.69 8.13 -0.58
CA ALA A 29 16.47 8.35 0.63
C ALA A 29 15.86 9.45 1.52
N TYR A 30 15.44 10.58 0.94
CA TYR A 30 14.71 11.62 1.69
C TYR A 30 13.37 11.13 2.24
N HIS A 31 12.65 10.28 1.51
CA HIS A 31 11.40 9.69 1.99
C HIS A 31 11.65 8.81 3.23
N GLN A 32 12.70 8.00 3.22
CA GLN A 32 13.08 7.17 4.37
C GLN A 32 13.53 8.00 5.59
N LEU A 33 14.05 9.20 5.36
CA LEU A 33 14.36 10.18 6.40
C LEU A 33 13.12 10.95 6.89
N ALA A 34 11.94 10.71 6.34
CA ALA A 34 10.70 11.47 6.54
C ALA A 34 10.78 12.94 6.08
N GLU A 35 11.76 13.28 5.23
CA GLU A 35 11.94 14.61 4.64
C GLU A 35 11.05 14.76 3.38
N LEU A 36 9.71 14.69 3.58
CA LEU A 36 8.73 14.56 2.50
C LEU A 36 8.75 15.71 1.48
N ASN A 37 9.17 16.92 1.89
CA ASN A 37 9.29 18.06 0.97
C ASN A 37 10.45 17.87 0.00
N MET A 38 11.59 17.40 0.51
CA MET A 38 12.77 17.12 -0.31
C MET A 38 12.53 15.93 -1.23
N ALA A 39 11.92 14.86 -0.71
CA ALA A 39 11.51 13.71 -1.52
C ALA A 39 10.61 14.13 -2.69
N ALA A 40 9.57 14.93 -2.44
CA ALA A 40 8.67 15.41 -3.49
C ALA A 40 9.40 16.19 -4.58
N ARG A 41 10.33 17.11 -4.21
CA ARG A 41 11.13 17.88 -5.17
C ARG A 41 11.98 16.95 -6.04
N CYS A 42 12.63 15.97 -5.45
CA CYS A 42 13.46 15.00 -6.18
C CYS A 42 12.61 14.17 -7.16
N TYR A 43 11.45 13.66 -6.75
CA TYR A 43 10.54 12.93 -7.65
C TYR A 43 10.01 13.81 -8.77
N GLN A 44 9.64 15.08 -8.49
CA GLN A 44 9.24 16.04 -9.52
C GLN A 44 10.37 16.32 -10.51
N ARG A 45 11.61 16.42 -10.03
CA ARG A 45 12.78 16.59 -10.89
C ARG A 45 13.02 15.36 -11.76
N ALA A 46 12.91 14.14 -11.18
CA ALA A 46 12.98 12.89 -11.93
C ALA A 46 11.93 12.84 -13.05
N ILE A 47 10.68 13.23 -12.75
CA ILE A 47 9.57 13.27 -13.73
C ILE A 47 9.81 14.35 -14.81
N LYS A 48 10.47 15.45 -14.46
CA LYS A 48 10.84 16.49 -15.44
C LYS A 48 11.91 15.99 -16.42
N LEU A 49 12.86 15.18 -15.94
CA LEU A 49 13.92 14.57 -16.75
C LEU A 49 13.39 13.40 -17.62
N ASP A 50 12.49 12.60 -17.07
CA ASP A 50 11.77 11.55 -17.79
C ASP A 50 10.27 11.53 -17.39
N PRO A 51 9.38 12.11 -18.21
CA PRO A 51 7.95 12.16 -17.95
C PRO A 51 7.24 10.81 -17.91
N LYS A 52 7.90 9.73 -18.36
CA LYS A 52 7.40 8.35 -18.34
C LYS A 52 8.01 7.50 -17.24
N PHE A 53 8.86 8.05 -16.39
CA PHE A 53 9.51 7.32 -15.31
C PHE A 53 8.49 6.93 -14.21
N SER A 54 7.85 5.78 -14.41
CA SER A 54 6.73 5.27 -13.59
C SER A 54 7.04 5.21 -12.11
N GLN A 55 8.27 4.85 -11.73
CA GLN A 55 8.67 4.76 -10.32
C GLN A 55 8.60 6.11 -9.62
N ALA A 56 9.12 7.19 -10.23
CA ALA A 56 9.08 8.51 -9.64
C ALA A 56 7.64 9.05 -9.53
N ILE A 57 6.80 8.76 -10.54
CA ILE A 57 5.39 9.15 -10.53
C ILE A 57 4.65 8.41 -9.40
N ASN A 58 4.86 7.09 -9.24
CA ASN A 58 4.30 6.32 -8.15
C ASN A 58 4.75 6.86 -6.78
N ASN A 59 6.06 7.12 -6.62
CA ASN A 59 6.63 7.62 -5.37
C ASN A 59 6.10 9.03 -5.02
N LEU A 60 5.90 9.90 -6.02
CA LEU A 60 5.24 11.19 -5.80
C LEU A 60 3.78 11.01 -5.35
N GLY A 61 3.09 10.02 -5.90
CA GLY A 61 1.76 9.60 -5.44
C GLY A 61 1.75 9.22 -3.96
N THR A 62 2.76 8.46 -3.52
CA THR A 62 2.90 8.07 -2.11
C THR A 62 3.16 9.27 -1.20
N ILE A 63 3.95 10.27 -1.65
CA ILE A 63 4.08 11.53 -0.91
C ILE A 63 2.74 12.26 -0.78
N TYR A 64 1.95 12.33 -1.86
CA TYR A 64 0.62 12.94 -1.78
C TYR A 64 -0.31 12.17 -0.85
N TYR A 65 -0.23 10.84 -0.84
CA TYR A 65 -0.97 10.00 0.10
C TYR A 65 -0.61 10.32 1.56
N SER A 66 0.69 10.35 1.90
CA SER A 66 1.18 10.66 3.26
C SER A 66 0.77 12.07 3.73
N ARG A 67 0.52 12.99 2.78
CA ARG A 67 -0.03 14.34 3.05
C ARG A 67 -1.55 14.39 3.02
N GLN A 68 -2.24 13.26 3.02
CA GLN A 68 -3.70 13.13 2.94
C GLN A 68 -4.31 13.77 1.68
N SER A 69 -3.48 14.09 0.68
CA SER A 69 -3.90 14.62 -0.63
C SER A 69 -4.34 13.48 -1.56
N TYR A 70 -5.27 12.66 -1.11
CA TYR A 70 -5.65 11.39 -1.75
C TYR A 70 -6.07 11.55 -3.22
N ARG A 71 -6.78 12.65 -3.58
CA ARG A 71 -7.14 12.92 -4.99
C ARG A 71 -5.91 13.06 -5.88
N ARG A 72 -4.86 13.75 -5.39
CA ARG A 72 -3.60 13.91 -6.13
C ARG A 72 -2.86 12.58 -6.22
N ALA A 73 -2.82 11.80 -5.12
CA ALA A 73 -2.24 10.46 -5.12
C ALA A 73 -2.88 9.56 -6.17
N ILE A 74 -4.23 9.47 -6.19
CA ILE A 74 -5.01 8.72 -7.19
C ILE A 74 -4.65 9.15 -8.61
N GLY A 75 -4.52 10.46 -8.86
CA GLY A 75 -4.12 10.99 -10.16
C GLY A 75 -2.75 10.46 -10.63
N GLN A 76 -1.76 10.42 -9.72
CA GLN A 76 -0.43 9.88 -10.03
C GLN A 76 -0.48 8.37 -10.28
N TYR A 77 -1.14 7.61 -9.42
CA TYR A 77 -1.26 6.16 -9.59
C TYR A 77 -1.98 5.78 -10.89
N LYS A 78 -3.07 6.47 -11.24
CA LYS A 78 -3.75 6.28 -12.53
C LYS A 78 -2.85 6.65 -13.72
N LYS A 79 -1.97 7.66 -13.59
CA LYS A 79 -0.99 7.97 -14.63
C LYS A 79 -0.01 6.82 -14.83
N VAL A 80 0.48 6.20 -13.75
CA VAL A 80 1.35 5.01 -13.83
C VAL A 80 0.63 3.85 -14.50
N LEU A 81 -0.59 3.53 -14.06
CA LEU A 81 -1.34 2.37 -14.57
C LEU A 81 -1.75 2.50 -16.05
N ARG A 82 -1.79 3.73 -16.60
CA ARG A 82 -1.93 3.89 -18.07
C ARG A 82 -0.67 3.49 -18.85
N MET A 83 0.49 3.52 -18.22
CA MET A 83 1.78 3.17 -18.85
C MET A 83 2.20 1.73 -18.52
N THR A 84 1.90 1.30 -17.30
CA THR A 84 2.22 -0.03 -16.75
C THR A 84 0.99 -0.59 -16.02
N PRO A 85 0.01 -1.17 -16.76
CA PRO A 85 -1.25 -1.66 -16.16
C PRO A 85 -1.04 -2.71 -15.07
N ASP A 86 0.00 -3.54 -15.22
CA ASP A 86 0.28 -4.69 -14.36
C ASP A 86 1.23 -4.34 -13.19
N SER A 87 1.24 -3.08 -12.74
CA SER A 87 2.01 -2.69 -11.58
C SER A 87 1.26 -3.01 -10.28
N ALA A 88 1.53 -4.18 -9.69
CA ALA A 88 0.90 -4.64 -8.44
C ALA A 88 1.05 -3.60 -7.32
N SER A 89 2.26 -3.02 -7.15
CA SER A 89 2.51 -1.99 -6.12
C SER A 89 1.70 -0.72 -6.34
N THR A 90 1.51 -0.29 -7.59
CA THR A 90 0.70 0.88 -7.90
C THR A 90 -0.79 0.61 -7.70
N LEU A 91 -1.26 -0.59 -8.03
CA LEU A 91 -2.64 -1.02 -7.76
C LEU A 91 -2.91 -1.07 -6.25
N ALA A 92 -2.00 -1.63 -5.46
CA ALA A 92 -2.11 -1.65 -4.00
C ALA A 92 -2.17 -0.23 -3.42
N ASN A 93 -1.30 0.68 -3.89
CA ASN A 93 -1.29 2.09 -3.48
C ASN A 93 -2.59 2.82 -3.88
N LEU A 94 -3.11 2.54 -5.08
CA LEU A 94 -4.38 3.10 -5.55
C LEU A 94 -5.54 2.60 -4.70
N GLY A 95 -5.57 1.31 -4.36
CA GLY A 95 -6.54 0.72 -3.44
C GLY A 95 -6.54 1.43 -2.08
N SER A 96 -5.36 1.63 -1.50
CA SER A 96 -5.21 2.36 -0.22
C SER A 96 -5.70 3.81 -0.30
N ALA A 97 -5.46 4.49 -1.43
CA ALA A 97 -5.94 5.86 -1.62
C ALA A 97 -7.48 5.93 -1.80
N TYR A 98 -8.08 4.92 -2.41
CA TYR A 98 -9.54 4.78 -2.47
C TYR A 98 -10.14 4.46 -1.09
N LEU A 99 -9.51 3.55 -0.34
CA LEU A 99 -9.92 3.22 1.04
C LEU A 99 -9.94 4.46 1.93
N ALA A 100 -8.86 5.27 1.91
CA ALA A 100 -8.76 6.52 2.67
C ALA A 100 -9.85 7.53 2.29
N ARG A 101 -10.44 7.40 1.10
CA ARG A 101 -11.61 8.18 0.65
C ARG A 101 -12.94 7.47 0.87
N LYS A 102 -12.96 6.35 1.59
CA LYS A 102 -14.15 5.51 1.83
C LYS A 102 -14.81 4.99 0.55
N GLN A 103 -14.03 4.86 -0.53
CA GLN A 103 -14.48 4.28 -1.81
C GLN A 103 -14.13 2.79 -1.82
N TYR A 104 -14.84 2.04 -1.01
CA TYR A 104 -14.50 0.68 -0.58
C TYR A 104 -14.48 -0.34 -1.72
N GLU A 105 -15.44 -0.27 -2.63
CA GLU A 105 -15.52 -1.17 -3.79
C GLU A 105 -14.31 -0.99 -4.70
N LEU A 106 -13.96 0.27 -5.00
CA LEU A 106 -12.77 0.58 -5.80
C LEU A 106 -11.47 0.15 -5.09
N ALA A 107 -11.41 0.27 -3.76
CA ALA A 107 -10.27 -0.21 -3.00
C ALA A 107 -10.13 -1.74 -3.14
N SER A 108 -11.23 -2.49 -2.91
CA SER A 108 -11.26 -3.94 -3.02
C SER A 108 -10.87 -4.43 -4.41
N GLU A 109 -11.43 -3.83 -5.48
CA GLU A 109 -11.09 -4.18 -6.85
C GLU A 109 -9.59 -4.01 -7.14
N ASN A 110 -8.99 -2.91 -6.67
CA ASN A 110 -7.57 -2.67 -6.91
C ASN A 110 -6.68 -3.61 -6.09
N TYR A 111 -7.06 -3.95 -4.85
CA TYR A 111 -6.35 -4.97 -4.06
C TYR A 111 -6.42 -6.35 -4.72
N GLN A 112 -7.58 -6.75 -5.23
CA GLN A 112 -7.74 -8.02 -5.95
C GLN A 112 -6.86 -8.07 -7.21
N LYS A 113 -6.82 -7.00 -8.01
CA LYS A 113 -5.92 -6.89 -9.16
C LYS A 113 -4.46 -6.97 -8.75
N ALA A 114 -4.07 -6.30 -7.65
CA ALA A 114 -2.72 -6.35 -7.13
C ALA A 114 -2.33 -7.78 -6.73
N LEU A 115 -3.20 -8.48 -5.99
CA LEU A 115 -3.01 -9.86 -5.55
C LEU A 115 -2.97 -10.86 -6.72
N ALA A 116 -3.74 -10.63 -7.77
CA ALA A 116 -3.71 -11.48 -8.96
C ALA A 116 -2.37 -11.40 -9.70
N ILE A 117 -1.66 -10.27 -9.62
CA ILE A 117 -0.34 -10.06 -10.22
C ILE A 117 0.77 -10.54 -9.27
N ASP A 118 0.69 -10.16 -8.00
CA ASP A 118 1.67 -10.51 -6.96
C ASP A 118 0.93 -10.91 -5.67
N PRO A 119 0.75 -12.23 -5.43
CA PRO A 119 0.07 -12.73 -4.25
C PRO A 119 0.71 -12.29 -2.91
N GLY A 120 2.02 -12.00 -2.91
CA GLY A 120 2.78 -11.56 -1.74
C GLY A 120 2.87 -10.04 -1.56
N ILE A 121 2.21 -9.24 -2.40
CA ILE A 121 2.40 -7.77 -2.46
C ILE A 121 2.23 -7.05 -1.11
N PHE A 122 1.38 -7.55 -0.22
CA PHE A 122 1.16 -6.97 1.10
C PHE A 122 2.05 -7.60 2.20
N GLU A 123 2.79 -8.66 1.88
CA GLU A 123 3.68 -9.37 2.80
C GLU A 123 5.14 -8.95 2.60
N HIS A 124 5.53 -8.64 1.35
CA HIS A 124 6.89 -8.24 1.02
C HIS A 124 7.15 -6.76 1.31
N HIS A 125 8.04 -6.51 2.26
CA HIS A 125 8.49 -5.15 2.59
C HIS A 125 9.56 -4.60 1.63
N ASN A 126 9.96 -5.35 0.60
CA ASN A 126 11.15 -5.10 -0.24
C ASN A 126 10.86 -4.79 -1.72
N GLY A 127 9.63 -4.42 -2.07
CA GLY A 127 9.29 -4.11 -3.47
C GLY A 127 10.04 -2.87 -4.01
N VAL A 128 10.43 -2.95 -5.28
CA VAL A 128 10.94 -1.80 -6.06
C VAL A 128 9.79 -0.83 -6.30
N GLY A 129 9.61 0.09 -5.39
CA GLY A 129 8.54 1.06 -5.37
C GLY A 129 8.00 1.22 -3.94
N THR A 130 7.73 2.45 -3.53
CA THR A 130 7.23 2.71 -2.18
C THR A 130 5.75 2.34 -2.14
N THR A 131 5.43 1.19 -1.55
CA THR A 131 4.05 0.83 -1.23
C THR A 131 3.59 1.67 -0.03
N VAL A 132 2.34 2.08 0.00
CA VAL A 132 1.75 2.68 1.19
C VAL A 132 1.80 1.64 2.30
N ARG A 133 2.61 1.91 3.31
CA ARG A 133 2.74 1.01 4.46
C ARG A 133 1.43 1.01 5.23
N ASP A 134 1.08 -0.13 5.80
CA ASP A 134 -0.09 -0.29 6.68
C ASP A 134 -0.13 0.76 7.80
N GLN A 135 1.03 1.15 8.33
CA GLN A 135 1.17 2.21 9.33
C GLN A 135 0.76 3.61 8.85
N ALA A 136 0.77 3.85 7.52
CA ALA A 136 0.35 5.13 6.94
C ALA A 136 -1.16 5.18 6.63
N VAL A 137 -1.88 4.07 6.81
CA VAL A 137 -3.33 3.98 6.59
C VAL A 137 -4.06 4.49 7.83
N GLY A 138 -4.86 5.55 7.68
CA GLY A 138 -5.56 6.19 8.81
C GLY A 138 -6.63 5.32 9.48
N ASP A 139 -7.18 4.33 8.76
CA ASP A 139 -8.18 3.37 9.26
C ASP A 139 -7.63 1.94 9.06
N ARG A 140 -6.73 1.54 9.94
CA ARG A 140 -6.07 0.23 9.88
C ARG A 140 -7.05 -0.95 10.03
N PRO A 141 -8.02 -0.93 10.96
CA PRO A 141 -8.99 -2.00 11.06
C PRO A 141 -9.74 -2.25 9.75
N MET A 142 -10.20 -1.20 9.11
CA MET A 142 -10.91 -1.26 7.83
C MET A 142 -9.98 -1.70 6.69
N PHE A 143 -8.73 -1.25 6.68
CA PHE A 143 -7.72 -1.70 5.72
C PHE A 143 -7.51 -3.22 5.80
N PHE A 144 -7.32 -3.76 7.00
CA PHE A 144 -7.16 -5.19 7.20
C PHE A 144 -8.43 -5.97 6.87
N PHE A 145 -9.62 -5.42 7.14
CA PHE A 145 -10.88 -6.03 6.70
C PHE A 145 -10.92 -6.20 5.17
N TYR A 146 -10.61 -5.16 4.41
CA TYR A 146 -10.64 -5.24 2.95
C TYR A 146 -9.50 -6.08 2.36
N LEU A 147 -8.35 -6.18 3.02
CA LEU A 147 -7.33 -7.15 2.65
C LEU A 147 -7.82 -8.59 2.92
N ALA A 148 -8.35 -8.87 4.10
CA ALA A 148 -8.92 -10.18 4.42
C ALA A 148 -9.96 -10.61 3.38
N ARG A 149 -10.87 -9.68 3.02
CA ARG A 149 -11.89 -9.88 1.99
C ARG A 149 -11.27 -10.20 0.63
N SER A 150 -10.24 -9.48 0.25
CA SER A 150 -9.57 -9.68 -1.05
C SER A 150 -8.81 -11.02 -1.10
N TYR A 151 -8.15 -11.41 -0.02
CA TYR A 151 -7.51 -12.72 0.12
C TYR A 151 -8.53 -13.87 0.14
N ALA A 152 -9.65 -13.71 0.85
CA ALA A 152 -10.72 -14.71 0.87
C ALA A 152 -11.28 -14.94 -0.53
N LYS A 153 -11.56 -13.88 -1.29
CA LYS A 153 -11.99 -13.95 -2.68
C LYS A 153 -10.97 -14.62 -3.60
N ALA A 154 -9.68 -14.40 -3.34
CA ALA A 154 -8.59 -15.05 -4.08
C ALA A 154 -8.38 -16.52 -3.67
N GLY A 155 -9.14 -17.05 -2.70
CA GLY A 155 -8.98 -18.42 -2.18
C GLY A 155 -7.75 -18.61 -1.29
N MET A 156 -7.10 -17.53 -0.88
CA MET A 156 -5.89 -17.53 -0.06
C MET A 156 -6.26 -17.56 1.44
N ARG A 157 -6.62 -18.77 1.90
CA ARG A 157 -7.20 -19.04 3.23
C ARG A 157 -6.36 -18.47 4.37
N ASP A 158 -5.09 -18.82 4.42
CA ASP A 158 -4.24 -18.51 5.58
C ASP A 158 -4.00 -17.00 5.72
N GLN A 159 -3.81 -16.31 4.60
CA GLN A 159 -3.70 -14.86 4.56
C GLN A 159 -5.03 -14.20 4.97
N ALA A 160 -6.16 -14.70 4.45
CA ALA A 160 -7.47 -14.19 4.83
C ALA A 160 -7.68 -14.28 6.35
N LEU A 161 -7.43 -15.43 6.97
CA LEU A 161 -7.54 -15.64 8.42
C LEU A 161 -6.57 -14.75 9.21
N SER A 162 -5.33 -14.58 8.72
CA SER A 162 -4.35 -13.68 9.33
C SER A 162 -4.85 -12.24 9.35
N TYR A 163 -5.38 -11.74 8.22
CA TYR A 163 -5.88 -10.37 8.13
C TYR A 163 -7.23 -10.15 8.82
N ILE A 164 -8.09 -11.18 8.95
CA ILE A 164 -9.27 -11.14 9.83
C ILE A 164 -8.82 -10.89 11.27
N ARG A 165 -7.84 -11.66 11.75
CA ARG A 165 -7.30 -11.53 13.12
C ARG A 165 -6.72 -10.13 13.34
N LYS A 166 -5.85 -9.65 12.43
CA LYS A 166 -5.28 -8.29 12.48
C LYS A 166 -6.36 -7.22 12.51
N SER A 167 -7.41 -7.35 11.72
CA SER A 167 -8.51 -6.38 11.68
C SER A 167 -9.21 -6.29 13.04
N LEU A 168 -9.48 -7.42 13.67
CA LEU A 168 -10.13 -7.49 14.98
C LEU A 168 -9.20 -6.98 16.11
N GLU A 169 -7.92 -7.33 16.09
CA GLU A 169 -6.90 -6.86 17.03
C GLU A 169 -6.72 -5.33 16.97
N GLU A 170 -6.83 -4.75 15.79
CA GLU A 170 -6.78 -3.30 15.59
C GLU A 170 -8.13 -2.59 15.89
N GLY A 171 -9.13 -3.33 16.35
CA GLY A 171 -10.40 -2.78 16.85
C GLY A 171 -11.51 -2.65 15.81
N PHE A 172 -11.56 -3.48 14.80
CA PHE A 172 -12.68 -3.53 13.87
C PHE A 172 -13.99 -3.89 14.58
N LYS A 173 -14.94 -2.97 14.62
CA LYS A 173 -16.16 -3.09 15.44
C LYS A 173 -17.27 -3.91 14.79
N GLU A 174 -17.33 -3.94 13.45
CA GLU A 174 -18.43 -4.54 12.70
C GLU A 174 -18.20 -6.03 12.45
N ARG A 175 -17.92 -6.79 13.51
CA ARG A 175 -17.57 -8.23 13.47
C ARG A 175 -18.55 -9.07 12.65
N LYS A 176 -19.84 -8.72 12.67
CA LYS A 176 -20.86 -9.40 11.88
C LYS A 176 -20.62 -9.34 10.37
N LYS A 177 -19.85 -8.37 9.87
CA LYS A 177 -19.48 -8.31 8.45
C LYS A 177 -18.66 -9.50 7.99
N PHE A 178 -17.81 -10.08 8.83
CA PHE A 178 -17.08 -11.30 8.48
C PHE A 178 -18.00 -12.51 8.29
N ILE A 179 -19.20 -12.49 8.89
CA ILE A 179 -20.19 -13.56 8.74
C ILE A 179 -21.12 -13.29 7.55
N SER A 180 -21.51 -12.04 7.32
CA SER A 180 -22.53 -11.66 6.32
C SER A 180 -21.97 -11.36 4.95
N ASP A 181 -20.68 -11.00 4.81
CA ASP A 181 -20.08 -10.70 3.51
C ASP A 181 -19.84 -11.99 2.72
N PRO A 182 -20.38 -12.10 1.49
CA PRO A 182 -20.31 -13.32 0.69
C PRO A 182 -18.88 -13.75 0.35
N GLU A 183 -17.90 -12.85 0.35
CA GLU A 183 -16.51 -13.21 0.07
C GLU A 183 -15.88 -14.08 1.15
N PHE A 184 -16.43 -14.08 2.38
CA PHE A 184 -16.02 -14.98 3.46
C PHE A 184 -16.82 -16.28 3.53
N ALA A 185 -17.78 -16.51 2.62
CA ALA A 185 -18.65 -17.69 2.66
C ALA A 185 -17.85 -19.02 2.70
N GLY A 186 -16.73 -19.09 1.97
CA GLY A 186 -15.85 -20.25 1.95
C GLY A 186 -15.13 -20.52 3.30
N LEU A 187 -15.07 -19.53 4.20
CA LEU A 187 -14.42 -19.66 5.50
C LEU A 187 -15.38 -19.98 6.63
N GLN A 188 -16.71 -19.89 6.42
CA GLN A 188 -17.71 -20.04 7.49
C GLN A 188 -17.64 -21.37 8.23
N LYS A 189 -17.26 -22.46 7.54
CA LYS A 189 -17.11 -23.81 8.11
C LYS A 189 -15.69 -24.10 8.59
N ASP A 190 -14.78 -23.16 8.44
CA ASP A 190 -13.38 -23.31 8.83
C ASP A 190 -13.24 -23.25 10.36
N PRO A 191 -12.64 -24.26 11.02
CA PRO A 191 -12.52 -24.28 12.48
C PRO A 191 -11.72 -23.10 13.05
N GLU A 192 -10.71 -22.64 12.31
CA GLU A 192 -9.90 -21.49 12.75
C GLU A 192 -10.67 -20.17 12.60
N PHE A 193 -11.45 -20.01 11.53
CA PHE A 193 -12.36 -18.88 11.39
C PHE A 193 -13.38 -18.83 12.53
N GLN A 194 -14.01 -19.95 12.85
CA GLN A 194 -14.97 -20.04 13.95
C GLN A 194 -14.32 -19.66 15.28
N LYS A 195 -13.12 -20.20 15.57
CA LYS A 195 -12.35 -19.84 16.75
C LYS A 195 -12.02 -18.35 16.83
N ILE A 196 -11.65 -17.70 15.70
CA ILE A 196 -11.42 -16.26 15.64
C ILE A 196 -12.73 -15.50 15.92
N MET A 197 -13.85 -15.98 15.39
CA MET A 197 -15.16 -15.33 15.59
C MET A 197 -15.70 -15.51 17.03
N GLU A 198 -15.34 -16.54 17.74
CA GLU A 198 -15.74 -16.80 19.14
C GLU A 198 -14.82 -16.11 20.15
N SER A 199 -13.55 -15.88 19.80
CA SER A 199 -12.59 -15.23 20.69
C SER A 199 -12.98 -13.78 20.98
N GLU A 200 -12.94 -13.34 22.24
CA GLU A 200 -13.04 -11.93 22.57
C GLU A 200 -11.81 -11.18 22.03
N PRO A 201 -11.98 -9.99 21.42
CA PRO A 201 -10.85 -9.21 20.98
C PRO A 201 -9.98 -8.83 22.17
N LYS A 202 -8.73 -9.26 22.19
CA LYS A 202 -7.73 -8.69 23.09
C LYS A 202 -7.48 -7.27 22.57
N VAL A 203 -8.16 -6.30 23.18
CA VAL A 203 -7.84 -4.88 22.97
C VAL A 203 -6.48 -4.64 23.63
N LEU A 204 -5.47 -4.36 22.80
CA LEU A 204 -4.15 -3.90 23.25
C LEU A 204 -4.21 -2.43 23.66
#